data_5baff7dc5168fd72f52b7a725c114e19
#
_entry.id   5baff7dc5168fd72f52b7a725c114e19
#
_cell.length_a   1.000
_cell.length_b   1.000
_cell.length_c   1.000
_cell.angle_alpha   90.00
_cell.angle_beta   90.00
_cell.angle_gamma   90.00
#
_symmetry.space_group_name_H-M   'P 1'
#
loop_
_entity.id
_entity.type
_entity.pdbx_description
1 polymer ?
#
loop_
_entity_poly.entity_id
_entity_poly.type
_entity_poly.pdbx_seq_one_letter_code
_entity_poly.pdbx_strand_id
1 'polypeptide(L)'
;MSVKKKIYNCLPESVKIALFKKMDFDKPFGYGEIYSVTLNNALETFLTPEEKADKKLVRKLTDDIVKSWIRYKALPYEYFLFDFRNRSDAERGEFETDMDRLWTLNRVSSLQLFQEEINNKYNFYKLAKLFFKREAINVTKDSKADDFIHFCKTYKEVFIKPMEGSKGRGAHVYYYSDDESAIQYLKQLLEESSSWMVEERIKQSAEMGQWNVTSVNTIRIPTFLRDGKFTVIWTRMRAGKKGAIVDNAGAGGIVVNVDPETGVVTSDGIDESYNHFDRHPDSGFVFKGWQVPRWKELLETVEKLHREVFGKHIYVAWDFALTDDGWVVIEGNWGQLLGQQTASQVGVRKKFHELVGDI
;
A
#
# COMPACT_ATOMS: atom_id res chain seq x y z
N MET A 1 -8.65 -24.50 -17.78
CA MET A 1 -8.51 -23.28 -18.62
C MET A 1 -9.60 -23.30 -19.67
N SER A 2 -10.42 -22.24 -19.81
CA SER A 2 -11.53 -22.23 -20.79
C SER A 2 -10.98 -22.27 -22.23
N VAL A 3 -11.77 -22.84 -23.17
CA VAL A 3 -11.42 -22.88 -24.62
C VAL A 3 -11.11 -21.51 -25.17
N LYS A 4 -11.85 -20.47 -24.75
CA LYS A 4 -11.62 -19.06 -25.12
C LYS A 4 -10.21 -18.59 -24.71
N LYS A 5 -9.74 -18.96 -23.52
CA LYS A 5 -8.40 -18.57 -23.03
C LYS A 5 -7.28 -19.28 -23.79
N LYS A 6 -7.50 -20.56 -24.21
CA LYS A 6 -6.56 -21.29 -25.07
C LYS A 6 -6.45 -20.63 -26.45
N ILE A 7 -7.57 -20.30 -27.09
CA ILE A 7 -7.59 -19.62 -28.41
C ILE A 7 -6.88 -18.26 -28.30
N TYR A 8 -7.21 -17.44 -27.30
CA TYR A 8 -6.56 -16.15 -27.10
C TYR A 8 -5.04 -16.25 -26.96
N ASN A 9 -4.54 -17.24 -26.24
CA ASN A 9 -3.10 -17.43 -26.04
C ASN A 9 -2.36 -17.75 -27.34
N CYS A 10 -3.03 -18.41 -28.31
CA CYS A 10 -2.45 -18.76 -29.61
C CYS A 10 -2.49 -17.62 -30.65
N LEU A 11 -3.18 -16.50 -30.35
CA LEU A 11 -3.25 -15.38 -31.30
C LEU A 11 -1.89 -14.66 -31.42
N PRO A 12 -1.52 -14.18 -32.62
CA PRO A 12 -0.39 -13.26 -32.78
C PRO A 12 -0.54 -12.01 -31.90
N GLU A 13 0.57 -11.47 -31.45
CA GLU A 13 0.57 -10.30 -30.55
C GLU A 13 -0.15 -9.09 -31.16
N SER A 14 0.06 -8.84 -32.47
CA SER A 14 -0.64 -7.77 -33.22
C SER A 14 -2.16 -7.92 -33.17
N VAL A 15 -2.66 -9.16 -33.23
CA VAL A 15 -4.11 -9.45 -33.11
C VAL A 15 -4.58 -9.23 -31.69
N LYS A 16 -3.80 -9.63 -30.69
CA LYS A 16 -4.09 -9.37 -29.28
C LYS A 16 -4.17 -7.86 -29.01
N ILE A 17 -3.22 -7.07 -29.50
CA ILE A 17 -3.23 -5.61 -29.39
C ILE A 17 -4.49 -5.01 -30.04
N ALA A 18 -4.83 -5.45 -31.25
CA ALA A 18 -6.01 -4.95 -31.97
C ALA A 18 -7.32 -5.31 -31.24
N LEU A 19 -7.43 -6.51 -30.66
CA LEU A 19 -8.56 -6.92 -29.85
C LEU A 19 -8.66 -6.12 -28.56
N PHE A 20 -7.55 -5.90 -27.89
CA PHE A 20 -7.49 -5.10 -26.67
C PHE A 20 -7.93 -3.66 -26.91
N LYS A 21 -7.52 -3.06 -28.03
CA LYS A 21 -7.93 -1.70 -28.42
C LYS A 21 -9.43 -1.55 -28.72
N LYS A 22 -10.12 -2.65 -29.02
CA LYS A 22 -11.58 -2.66 -29.18
C LYS A 22 -12.32 -2.87 -27.86
N MET A 23 -11.62 -3.31 -26.81
CA MET A 23 -12.17 -3.34 -25.47
C MET A 23 -12.17 -1.92 -24.92
N ASP A 24 -13.19 -1.62 -24.16
CA ASP A 24 -13.40 -0.30 -23.55
C ASP A 24 -12.26 0.00 -22.56
N PHE A 25 -11.27 0.78 -23.00
CA PHE A 25 -10.10 1.16 -22.20
C PHE A 25 -10.41 2.14 -21.07
N ASP A 26 -11.63 2.64 -21.02
CA ASP A 26 -12.12 3.45 -19.91
C ASP A 26 -12.56 2.60 -18.71
N LYS A 27 -12.58 1.27 -18.86
CA LYS A 27 -12.77 0.36 -17.74
C LYS A 27 -11.45 0.10 -17.00
N PRO A 28 -11.47 0.14 -15.68
CA PRO A 28 -10.26 -0.12 -14.90
C PRO A 28 -9.67 -1.49 -15.22
N PHE A 29 -8.38 -1.53 -15.49
CA PHE A 29 -7.62 -2.77 -15.53
C PHE A 29 -7.43 -3.25 -14.10
N GLY A 30 -8.00 -4.38 -13.72
CA GLY A 30 -7.72 -4.98 -12.42
C GLY A 30 -8.92 -5.12 -11.48
N TYR A 31 -8.63 -5.47 -10.24
CA TYR A 31 -9.62 -5.75 -9.20
C TYR A 31 -9.97 -4.48 -8.42
N GLY A 32 -11.20 -3.99 -8.59
CA GLY A 32 -11.79 -2.96 -7.74
C GLY A 32 -11.26 -1.53 -7.97
N GLU A 33 -11.73 -0.61 -7.16
CA GLU A 33 -11.44 0.84 -7.24
C GLU A 33 -9.95 1.20 -7.06
N ILE A 34 -9.14 0.32 -6.50
CA ILE A 34 -7.70 0.55 -6.26
C ILE A 34 -6.94 0.73 -7.57
N TYR A 35 -7.43 0.14 -8.67
CA TYR A 35 -6.79 0.12 -9.99
C TYR A 35 -7.61 0.88 -11.03
N SER A 36 -8.33 1.90 -10.62
CA SER A 36 -9.17 2.73 -11.50
C SER A 36 -8.39 3.62 -12.48
N VAL A 37 -7.05 3.47 -12.56
CA VAL A 37 -6.26 4.24 -13.53
C VAL A 37 -6.45 3.64 -14.91
N THR A 38 -7.24 4.31 -15.72
CA THR A 38 -7.46 3.98 -17.11
C THR A 38 -6.24 4.38 -17.95
N LEU A 39 -6.15 3.84 -19.17
CA LEU A 39 -5.14 4.27 -20.12
C LEU A 39 -5.18 5.80 -20.36
N ASN A 40 -6.37 6.36 -20.51
CA ASN A 40 -6.55 7.80 -20.72
C ASN A 40 -6.05 8.62 -19.54
N ASN A 41 -6.38 8.22 -18.32
CA ASN A 41 -5.90 8.90 -17.11
C ASN A 41 -4.36 8.85 -17.00
N ALA A 42 -3.74 7.72 -17.35
CA ALA A 42 -2.29 7.61 -17.32
C ALA A 42 -1.64 8.54 -18.39
N LEU A 43 -2.16 8.56 -19.62
CA LEU A 43 -1.68 9.48 -20.65
C LEU A 43 -1.86 10.95 -20.23
N GLU A 44 -3.01 11.29 -19.62
CA GLU A 44 -3.25 12.63 -19.11
C GLU A 44 -2.31 13.03 -17.97
N THR A 45 -1.96 12.10 -17.09
CA THR A 45 -1.10 12.36 -15.94
C THR A 45 0.37 12.49 -16.30
N PHE A 46 0.88 11.63 -17.20
CA PHE A 46 2.31 11.49 -17.42
C PHE A 46 2.86 12.14 -18.67
N LEU A 47 2.00 12.57 -19.60
CA LEU A 47 2.46 13.26 -20.82
C LEU A 47 2.42 14.77 -20.64
N THR A 48 3.41 15.46 -21.22
CA THR A 48 3.40 16.91 -21.33
C THR A 48 2.32 17.38 -22.30
N PRO A 49 1.91 18.67 -22.26
CA PRO A 49 0.96 19.21 -23.25
C PRO A 49 1.43 19.02 -24.70
N GLU A 50 2.74 19.15 -24.94
CA GLU A 50 3.34 18.97 -26.26
C GLU A 50 3.26 17.50 -26.72
N GLU A 51 3.58 16.56 -25.82
CA GLU A 51 3.47 15.12 -26.11
C GLU A 51 2.01 14.70 -26.38
N LYS A 52 1.04 15.26 -25.65
CA LYS A 52 -0.40 15.02 -25.86
C LYS A 52 -0.88 15.53 -27.21
N ALA A 53 -0.31 16.63 -27.70
CA ALA A 53 -0.64 17.20 -29.01
C ALA A 53 -0.10 16.34 -30.19
N ASP A 54 0.96 15.57 -29.98
CA ASP A 54 1.52 14.66 -30.98
C ASP A 54 0.71 13.36 -31.05
N LYS A 55 -0.31 13.34 -31.90
CA LYS A 55 -1.18 12.16 -32.11
C LYS A 55 -0.42 10.90 -32.53
N LYS A 56 0.73 11.03 -33.22
CA LYS A 56 1.55 9.90 -33.66
C LYS A 56 2.28 9.29 -32.47
N LEU A 57 2.83 10.12 -31.56
CA LEU A 57 3.45 9.70 -30.34
C LEU A 57 2.43 9.02 -29.40
N VAL A 58 1.27 9.66 -29.16
CA VAL A 58 0.20 9.11 -28.31
C VAL A 58 -0.23 7.73 -28.82
N ARG A 59 -0.42 7.57 -30.15
CA ARG A 59 -0.77 6.27 -30.74
C ARG A 59 0.33 5.22 -30.48
N LYS A 60 1.61 5.58 -30.68
CA LYS A 60 2.77 4.69 -30.42
C LYS A 60 2.83 4.25 -28.97
N LEU A 61 2.67 5.19 -28.03
CA LEU A 61 2.67 4.90 -26.59
C LEU A 61 1.48 4.02 -26.21
N THR A 62 0.29 4.30 -26.73
CA THR A 62 -0.89 3.44 -26.52
C THR A 62 -0.63 1.99 -26.94
N ASP A 63 -0.02 1.79 -28.11
CA ASP A 63 0.32 0.44 -28.59
C ASP A 63 1.33 -0.25 -27.70
N ASP A 64 2.35 0.48 -27.23
CA ASP A 64 3.40 -0.07 -26.36
C ASP A 64 2.90 -0.34 -24.95
N ILE A 65 2.02 0.50 -24.39
CA ILE A 65 1.35 0.26 -23.09
C ILE A 65 0.50 -1.03 -23.18
N VAL A 66 -0.30 -1.19 -24.22
CA VAL A 66 -1.10 -2.42 -24.43
C VAL A 66 -0.22 -3.65 -24.59
N LYS A 67 0.88 -3.54 -25.32
CA LYS A 67 1.89 -4.61 -25.45
C LYS A 67 2.49 -4.96 -24.09
N SER A 68 2.80 -3.97 -23.27
CA SER A 68 3.38 -4.16 -21.93
C SER A 68 2.37 -4.84 -20.99
N TRP A 69 1.09 -4.50 -21.07
CA TRP A 69 0.05 -5.24 -20.36
C TRP A 69 -0.03 -6.72 -20.83
N ILE A 70 -0.01 -6.96 -22.12
CA ILE A 70 -0.09 -8.33 -22.66
C ILE A 70 1.10 -9.18 -22.19
N ARG A 71 2.31 -8.63 -22.21
CA ARG A 71 3.56 -9.35 -21.92
C ARG A 71 3.86 -9.44 -20.42
N TYR A 72 3.78 -8.30 -19.73
CA TYR A 72 4.27 -8.14 -18.35
C TYR A 72 3.16 -7.90 -17.34
N LYS A 73 1.89 -7.79 -17.78
CA LYS A 73 0.75 -7.40 -16.94
C LYS A 73 0.90 -6.01 -16.32
N ALA A 74 1.75 -5.18 -16.93
CA ALA A 74 1.98 -3.81 -16.48
C ALA A 74 0.73 -2.95 -16.71
N LEU A 75 0.26 -2.34 -15.64
CA LEU A 75 -0.83 -1.37 -15.68
C LEU A 75 -0.36 -0.08 -16.39
N PRO A 76 -1.26 0.74 -16.98
CA PRO A 76 -0.85 1.94 -17.72
C PRO A 76 0.04 2.89 -16.91
N TYR A 77 -0.20 3.08 -15.62
CA TYR A 77 0.65 3.90 -14.78
C TYR A 77 2.02 3.25 -14.51
N GLU A 78 2.10 1.92 -14.34
CA GLU A 78 3.37 1.20 -14.15
C GLU A 78 4.30 1.34 -15.37
N TYR A 79 3.72 1.42 -16.58
CA TYR A 79 4.48 1.67 -17.79
C TYR A 79 5.31 2.96 -17.71
N PHE A 80 4.73 4.03 -17.17
CA PHE A 80 5.45 5.29 -16.99
C PHE A 80 6.38 5.24 -15.79
N LEU A 81 5.94 4.65 -14.70
CA LEU A 81 6.63 4.62 -13.43
C LEU A 81 7.90 3.79 -13.43
N PHE A 82 7.90 2.72 -14.19
CA PHE A 82 9.07 1.89 -14.44
C PHE A 82 9.86 2.33 -15.66
N ASP A 83 9.52 3.50 -16.22
CA ASP A 83 10.15 4.05 -17.43
C ASP A 83 10.21 3.04 -18.62
N PHE A 84 9.15 2.26 -18.81
CA PHE A 84 9.13 1.22 -19.82
C PHE A 84 9.33 1.74 -21.24
N ARG A 85 8.96 3.00 -21.51
CA ARG A 85 9.20 3.62 -22.85
C ARG A 85 10.67 3.65 -23.25
N ASN A 86 11.60 3.67 -22.28
CA ASN A 86 13.04 3.77 -22.50
C ASN A 86 13.77 2.44 -22.21
N ARG A 87 13.04 1.35 -21.90
CA ARG A 87 13.61 0.05 -21.55
C ARG A 87 13.41 -1.00 -22.64
N SER A 88 14.39 -1.88 -22.79
CA SER A 88 14.29 -3.10 -23.59
C SER A 88 13.27 -4.09 -23.01
N ASP A 89 12.81 -5.04 -23.82
CA ASP A 89 11.90 -6.10 -23.37
C ASP A 89 12.50 -6.95 -22.22
N ALA A 90 13.82 -7.15 -22.20
CA ALA A 90 14.51 -7.86 -21.12
C ALA A 90 14.43 -7.07 -19.81
N GLU A 91 14.77 -5.80 -19.82
CA GLU A 91 14.71 -4.93 -18.63
C GLU A 91 13.29 -4.79 -18.10
N ARG A 92 12.28 -4.65 -18.99
CA ARG A 92 10.86 -4.61 -18.59
C ARG A 92 10.45 -5.88 -17.84
N GLY A 93 10.97 -7.03 -18.26
CA GLY A 93 10.72 -8.34 -17.65
C GLY A 93 11.28 -8.49 -16.22
N GLU A 94 12.17 -7.59 -15.78
CA GLU A 94 12.73 -7.61 -14.42
C GLU A 94 11.79 -6.98 -13.38
N PHE A 95 10.81 -6.18 -13.82
CA PHE A 95 9.89 -5.49 -12.93
C PHE A 95 8.71 -6.39 -12.53
N GLU A 96 8.42 -6.43 -11.24
CA GLU A 96 7.24 -7.08 -10.69
C GLU A 96 6.05 -6.14 -10.75
N THR A 97 5.09 -6.46 -11.59
CA THR A 97 3.87 -5.64 -11.74
C THR A 97 2.82 -6.04 -10.70
N ASP A 98 1.94 -5.12 -10.35
CA ASP A 98 0.90 -5.36 -9.35
C ASP A 98 -0.01 -6.53 -9.72
N MET A 99 -0.38 -6.65 -10.98
CA MET A 99 -1.26 -7.73 -11.43
C MET A 99 -0.57 -9.09 -11.41
N ASP A 100 0.70 -9.16 -11.81
CA ASP A 100 1.45 -10.41 -11.77
C ASP A 100 1.69 -10.86 -10.32
N ARG A 101 2.06 -9.92 -9.45
CA ARG A 101 2.22 -10.14 -8.02
C ARG A 101 0.93 -10.70 -7.38
N LEU A 102 -0.22 -10.07 -7.63
CA LEU A 102 -1.51 -10.52 -7.10
C LEU A 102 -1.87 -11.92 -7.60
N TRP A 103 -1.65 -12.20 -8.88
CA TRP A 103 -1.90 -13.52 -9.44
C TRP A 103 -0.96 -14.58 -8.87
N THR A 104 0.31 -14.23 -8.66
CA THR A 104 1.30 -15.10 -8.01
C THR A 104 0.89 -15.40 -6.56
N LEU A 105 0.58 -14.39 -5.77
CA LEU A 105 0.13 -14.57 -4.39
C LEU A 105 -1.15 -15.42 -4.30
N ASN A 106 -2.11 -15.23 -5.22
CA ASN A 106 -3.31 -16.06 -5.29
C ASN A 106 -3.04 -17.53 -5.64
N ARG A 107 -1.91 -17.85 -6.29
CA ARG A 107 -1.51 -19.24 -6.57
C ARG A 107 -0.83 -19.91 -5.39
N VAL A 108 -0.01 -19.17 -4.65
CA VAL A 108 0.86 -19.71 -3.59
C VAL A 108 0.30 -19.52 -2.18
N SER A 109 -0.76 -18.73 -2.02
CA SER A 109 -1.37 -18.39 -0.73
C SER A 109 -2.89 -18.58 -0.77
N SER A 110 -3.52 -18.70 0.39
CA SER A 110 -4.98 -18.70 0.52
C SER A 110 -5.51 -17.28 0.58
N LEU A 111 -6.19 -16.83 -0.49
CA LEU A 111 -6.88 -15.53 -0.50
C LEU A 111 -7.95 -15.44 0.60
N GLN A 112 -8.72 -16.53 0.82
CA GLN A 112 -9.74 -16.55 1.85
C GLN A 112 -9.13 -16.32 3.24
N LEU A 113 -8.08 -17.07 3.59
CA LEU A 113 -7.40 -16.91 4.86
C LEU A 113 -6.84 -15.49 5.04
N PHE A 114 -6.27 -14.93 3.97
CA PHE A 114 -5.75 -13.57 3.98
C PHE A 114 -6.86 -12.53 4.22
N GLN A 115 -8.02 -12.69 3.57
CA GLN A 115 -9.17 -11.81 3.77
C GLN A 115 -9.69 -11.88 5.21
N GLU A 116 -9.75 -13.07 5.79
CA GLU A 116 -10.26 -13.29 7.14
C GLU A 116 -9.31 -12.80 8.23
N GLU A 117 -8.02 -13.09 8.12
CA GLU A 117 -7.04 -12.85 9.20
C GLU A 117 -6.35 -11.48 9.07
N ILE A 118 -6.12 -10.99 7.85
CA ILE A 118 -5.30 -9.80 7.61
C ILE A 118 -6.11 -8.61 7.09
N ASN A 119 -6.92 -8.79 6.05
CA ASN A 119 -7.70 -7.69 5.49
C ASN A 119 -8.86 -7.25 6.39
N ASN A 120 -9.43 -8.16 7.17
CA ASN A 120 -10.41 -7.78 8.18
C ASN A 120 -9.71 -7.09 9.35
N LYS A 121 -9.82 -5.76 9.42
CA LYS A 121 -9.10 -4.91 10.38
C LYS A 121 -9.32 -5.33 11.83
N TYR A 122 -10.55 -5.72 12.20
CA TYR A 122 -10.86 -6.10 13.58
C TYR A 122 -10.38 -7.52 13.93
N ASN A 123 -10.43 -8.47 12.99
CA ASN A 123 -9.82 -9.78 13.18
C ASN A 123 -8.30 -9.66 13.28
N PHE A 124 -7.69 -8.86 12.41
CA PHE A 124 -6.27 -8.54 12.50
C PHE A 124 -5.89 -8.00 13.88
N TYR A 125 -6.63 -7.01 14.38
CA TYR A 125 -6.43 -6.48 15.74
C TYR A 125 -6.48 -7.58 16.81
N LYS A 126 -7.49 -8.44 16.78
CA LYS A 126 -7.64 -9.53 17.77
C LYS A 126 -6.46 -10.50 17.75
N LEU A 127 -6.00 -10.87 16.55
CA LEU A 127 -4.86 -11.78 16.37
C LEU A 127 -3.54 -11.11 16.75
N ALA A 128 -3.33 -9.89 16.33
CA ALA A 128 -2.09 -9.14 16.52
C ALA A 128 -2.06 -8.31 17.83
N LYS A 129 -2.97 -8.50 18.77
CA LYS A 129 -3.17 -7.62 19.93
C LYS A 129 -1.89 -7.30 20.69
N LEU A 130 -1.01 -8.27 20.90
CA LEU A 130 0.26 -8.09 21.59
C LEU A 130 1.24 -7.15 20.86
N PHE A 131 1.13 -7.06 19.54
CA PHE A 131 1.95 -6.22 18.68
C PHE A 131 1.25 -4.91 18.30
N PHE A 132 -0.08 -4.90 18.40
CA PHE A 132 -0.90 -3.72 18.19
C PHE A 132 -0.75 -2.70 19.32
N LYS A 133 -0.59 -3.18 20.55
CA LYS A 133 -0.27 -2.43 21.80
C LYS A 133 -1.18 -1.23 22.05
N ARG A 134 -2.39 -1.25 21.57
CA ARG A 134 -3.45 -0.26 21.81
C ARG A 134 -4.80 -0.94 21.74
N GLU A 135 -5.81 -0.31 22.31
CA GLU A 135 -7.15 -0.86 22.30
C GLU A 135 -7.93 -0.41 21.05
N ALA A 136 -8.87 -1.27 20.64
CA ALA A 136 -9.78 -0.97 19.54
C ALA A 136 -11.12 -1.69 19.75
N ILE A 137 -12.18 -1.07 19.23
CA ILE A 137 -13.52 -1.65 19.16
C ILE A 137 -14.03 -1.65 17.72
N ASN A 138 -14.90 -2.62 17.42
CA ASN A 138 -15.68 -2.62 16.19
C ASN A 138 -17.06 -2.03 16.47
N VAL A 139 -17.41 -0.97 15.76
CA VAL A 139 -18.70 -0.26 15.90
C VAL A 139 -19.57 -0.60 14.71
N THR A 140 -20.74 -1.15 14.98
CA THR A 140 -21.77 -1.54 14.00
C THR A 140 -23.13 -1.06 14.46
N LYS A 141 -24.17 -1.26 13.66
CA LYS A 141 -25.56 -0.93 14.03
C LYS A 141 -26.05 -1.69 15.26
N ASP A 142 -25.44 -2.84 15.57
CA ASP A 142 -25.77 -3.66 16.73
C ASP A 142 -24.95 -3.33 17.98
N SER A 143 -23.98 -2.40 17.85
CA SER A 143 -23.14 -1.97 18.96
C SER A 143 -23.93 -1.09 19.94
N LYS A 144 -23.67 -1.28 21.24
CA LYS A 144 -24.26 -0.42 22.27
C LYS A 144 -23.60 0.95 22.24
N ALA A 145 -24.40 2.01 22.29
CA ALA A 145 -23.89 3.37 22.34
C ALA A 145 -22.97 3.59 23.56
N ASP A 146 -23.29 2.97 24.70
CA ASP A 146 -22.49 3.09 25.92
C ASP A 146 -21.07 2.58 25.76
N ASP A 147 -20.85 1.51 24.96
CA ASP A 147 -19.50 0.98 24.68
C ASP A 147 -18.65 1.98 23.88
N PHE A 148 -19.25 2.63 22.88
CA PHE A 148 -18.60 3.69 22.10
C PHE A 148 -18.28 4.91 22.94
N ILE A 149 -19.25 5.36 23.74
CA ILE A 149 -19.09 6.51 24.65
C ILE A 149 -17.98 6.22 25.66
N HIS A 150 -18.02 5.05 26.30
CA HIS A 150 -17.01 4.64 27.27
C HIS A 150 -15.61 4.63 26.67
N PHE A 151 -15.46 4.09 25.44
CA PHE A 151 -14.18 4.05 24.72
C PHE A 151 -13.68 5.47 24.43
N CYS A 152 -14.51 6.34 23.84
CA CYS A 152 -14.13 7.72 23.53
C CYS A 152 -13.82 8.53 24.79
N LYS A 153 -14.56 8.31 25.87
CA LYS A 153 -14.36 8.98 27.17
C LYS A 153 -13.06 8.55 27.83
N THR A 154 -12.66 7.30 27.65
CA THR A 154 -11.42 6.74 28.19
C THR A 154 -10.19 7.33 27.49
N TYR A 155 -10.18 7.31 26.16
CA TYR A 155 -9.01 7.70 25.38
C TYR A 155 -8.97 9.17 24.95
N LYS A 156 -10.11 9.88 25.03
CA LYS A 156 -10.30 11.30 24.65
C LYS A 156 -10.08 11.61 23.17
N GLU A 157 -9.05 11.06 22.57
CA GLU A 157 -8.71 11.15 21.15
C GLU A 157 -8.70 9.75 20.56
N VAL A 158 -9.59 9.46 19.64
CA VAL A 158 -9.67 8.15 18.98
C VAL A 158 -9.49 8.30 17.48
N PHE A 159 -8.85 7.30 16.86
CA PHE A 159 -8.72 7.22 15.42
C PHE A 159 -9.82 6.30 14.88
N ILE A 160 -10.60 6.82 13.94
CA ILE A 160 -11.77 6.15 13.39
C ILE A 160 -11.52 5.88 11.91
N LYS A 161 -11.75 4.65 11.47
CA LYS A 161 -11.60 4.23 10.08
C LYS A 161 -12.70 3.26 9.67
N PRO A 162 -13.23 3.33 8.44
CA PRO A 162 -14.21 2.34 7.97
C PRO A 162 -13.58 0.95 7.93
N MET A 163 -14.38 -0.08 8.24
CA MET A 163 -13.92 -1.48 8.15
C MET A 163 -13.56 -1.85 6.72
N GLU A 164 -14.33 -1.38 5.75
CA GLU A 164 -14.06 -1.54 4.33
C GLU A 164 -13.35 -0.30 3.77
N GLY A 165 -12.57 -0.48 2.72
CA GLY A 165 -11.81 0.59 2.09
C GLY A 165 -10.31 0.55 2.41
N SER A 166 -9.57 1.39 1.69
CA SER A 166 -8.10 1.44 1.73
C SER A 166 -7.60 2.87 1.53
N LYS A 167 -6.29 3.08 1.61
CA LYS A 167 -5.61 4.36 1.38
C LYS A 167 -6.01 5.48 2.37
N GLY A 168 -6.48 5.13 3.57
CA GLY A 168 -6.89 6.10 4.60
C GLY A 168 -8.18 6.87 4.27
N ARG A 169 -8.94 6.48 3.24
CA ARG A 169 -10.21 7.15 2.91
C ARG A 169 -11.22 6.99 4.05
N GLY A 170 -11.82 8.10 4.46
CA GLY A 170 -12.77 8.15 5.57
C GLY A 170 -12.13 8.02 6.96
N ALA A 171 -10.81 7.85 7.04
CA ALA A 171 -10.12 7.82 8.32
C ALA A 171 -9.94 9.23 8.89
N HIS A 172 -10.22 9.38 10.18
CA HIS A 172 -10.14 10.66 10.86
C HIS A 172 -9.95 10.51 12.38
N VAL A 173 -9.62 11.59 13.05
CA VAL A 173 -9.54 11.66 14.51
C VAL A 173 -10.83 12.25 15.05
N TYR A 174 -11.41 11.60 16.04
CA TYR A 174 -12.51 12.13 16.83
C TYR A 174 -12.01 12.53 18.22
N TYR A 175 -12.43 13.73 18.66
CA TYR A 175 -12.12 14.29 19.97
C TYR A 175 -13.38 14.25 20.83
N TYR A 176 -13.35 13.47 21.91
CA TYR A 176 -14.47 13.37 22.82
C TYR A 176 -14.64 14.67 23.62
N SER A 177 -15.84 15.23 23.62
CA SER A 177 -16.24 16.39 24.43
C SER A 177 -17.15 15.95 25.59
N ASP A 178 -18.27 15.33 25.25
CA ASP A 178 -19.33 14.92 26.18
C ASP A 178 -20.12 13.74 25.60
N ASP A 179 -20.95 13.11 26.48
CA ASP A 179 -21.71 11.90 26.12
C ASP A 179 -22.80 12.17 25.04
N GLU A 180 -23.44 13.34 25.08
CA GLU A 180 -24.50 13.70 24.13
C GLU A 180 -23.94 13.91 22.71
N SER A 181 -22.84 14.65 22.60
CA SER A 181 -22.11 14.84 21.34
C SER A 181 -21.61 13.50 20.76
N ALA A 182 -21.13 12.60 21.63
CA ALA A 182 -20.68 11.27 21.20
C ALA A 182 -21.84 10.41 20.65
N ILE A 183 -23.03 10.47 21.24
CA ILE A 183 -24.23 9.78 20.73
C ILE A 183 -24.64 10.32 19.35
N GLN A 184 -24.65 11.62 19.19
CA GLN A 184 -24.99 12.26 17.90
C GLN A 184 -23.99 11.85 16.81
N TYR A 185 -22.70 11.90 17.16
CA TYR A 185 -21.62 11.51 16.26
C TYR A 185 -21.69 10.03 15.86
N LEU A 186 -21.95 9.11 16.81
CA LEU A 186 -22.16 7.69 16.53
C LEU A 186 -23.28 7.46 15.51
N LYS A 187 -24.39 8.19 15.62
CA LYS A 187 -25.49 8.10 14.64
C LYS A 187 -25.04 8.50 13.24
N GLN A 188 -24.28 9.59 13.10
CA GLN A 188 -23.73 10.04 11.82
C GLN A 188 -22.78 9.00 11.22
N LEU A 189 -21.86 8.42 12.01
CA LEU A 189 -20.98 7.37 11.56
C LEU A 189 -21.74 6.16 10.99
N LEU A 190 -22.81 5.75 11.66
CA LEU A 190 -23.61 4.59 11.24
C LEU A 190 -24.53 4.86 10.04
N GLU A 191 -24.78 6.13 9.70
CA GLU A 191 -25.41 6.54 8.44
C GLU A 191 -24.40 6.47 7.27
N GLU A 192 -23.14 6.82 7.49
CA GLU A 192 -22.10 6.82 6.44
C GLU A 192 -21.62 5.41 6.09
N SER A 193 -21.46 4.53 7.08
CA SER A 193 -21.02 3.15 6.86
C SER A 193 -21.60 2.21 7.92
N SER A 194 -21.81 0.96 7.52
CA SER A 194 -22.36 -0.08 8.40
C SER A 194 -21.40 -0.56 9.49
N SER A 195 -20.09 -0.30 9.35
CA SER A 195 -19.08 -0.80 10.28
C SER A 195 -17.82 0.06 10.30
N TRP A 196 -17.35 0.35 11.52
CA TRP A 196 -16.18 1.19 11.77
C TRP A 196 -15.25 0.54 12.79
N MET A 197 -13.95 0.67 12.57
CA MET A 197 -12.95 0.40 13.57
C MET A 197 -12.59 1.69 14.29
N VAL A 198 -12.73 1.71 15.60
CA VAL A 198 -12.37 2.83 16.49
C VAL A 198 -11.21 2.36 17.34
N GLU A 199 -10.10 3.07 17.27
CA GLU A 199 -8.83 2.70 17.93
C GLU A 199 -8.34 3.85 18.82
N GLU A 200 -7.65 3.53 19.87
CA GLU A 200 -6.80 4.47 20.59
C GLU A 200 -5.82 5.11 19.60
N ARG A 201 -5.72 6.44 19.62
CA ARG A 201 -4.85 7.17 18.71
C ARG A 201 -3.37 6.87 18.98
N ILE A 202 -2.63 6.50 17.94
CA ILE A 202 -1.17 6.32 18.04
C ILE A 202 -0.51 7.68 18.33
N LYS A 203 0.31 7.71 19.36
CA LYS A 203 1.23 8.81 19.67
C LYS A 203 2.60 8.42 19.17
N GLN A 204 2.98 8.94 17.98
CA GLN A 204 4.28 8.61 17.42
C GLN A 204 5.42 9.26 18.23
N SER A 205 6.59 8.60 18.25
CA SER A 205 7.79 9.12 18.89
C SER A 205 8.25 10.43 18.25
N ALA A 206 8.93 11.28 19.04
CA ALA A 206 9.49 12.52 18.54
C ALA A 206 10.51 12.29 17.40
N GLU A 207 11.24 11.17 17.42
CA GLU A 207 12.22 10.81 16.40
C GLU A 207 11.56 10.63 15.02
N MET A 208 10.43 9.92 14.95
CA MET A 208 9.67 9.76 13.71
C MET A 208 8.95 11.06 13.33
N GLY A 209 8.51 11.84 14.32
CA GLY A 209 7.84 13.13 14.14
C GLY A 209 8.68 14.20 13.46
N GLN A 210 10.01 14.03 13.39
CA GLN A 210 10.91 14.97 12.69
C GLN A 210 10.57 15.13 11.21
N TRP A 211 10.01 14.11 10.59
CA TRP A 211 9.63 14.17 9.19
C TRP A 211 8.30 14.95 9.02
N ASN A 212 7.29 14.56 9.77
CA ASN A 212 6.00 15.24 9.82
C ASN A 212 5.33 14.97 11.17
N VAL A 213 4.92 16.00 11.86
CA VAL A 213 4.28 15.90 13.18
C VAL A 213 2.77 15.67 13.10
N THR A 214 2.14 15.91 11.96
CA THR A 214 0.68 15.83 11.81
C THR A 214 0.18 14.43 11.46
N SER A 215 1.00 13.64 10.75
CA SER A 215 0.70 12.24 10.43
C SER A 215 1.50 11.28 11.30
N VAL A 216 0.97 10.08 11.47
CA VAL A 216 1.78 8.95 11.92
C VAL A 216 2.63 8.48 10.72
N ASN A 217 3.94 8.66 10.81
CA ASN A 217 4.89 8.26 9.75
C ASN A 217 5.22 6.78 9.93
N THR A 218 5.05 5.98 8.88
CA THR A 218 5.08 4.52 8.99
C THR A 218 6.21 3.88 8.22
N ILE A 219 6.66 2.72 8.72
CA ILE A 219 7.52 1.81 7.97
C ILE A 219 6.65 0.72 7.35
N ARG A 220 6.70 0.58 6.02
CA ARG A 220 6.19 -0.60 5.34
C ARG A 220 7.32 -1.60 5.16
N ILE A 221 7.15 -2.78 5.78
CA ILE A 221 8.12 -3.86 5.78
C ILE A 221 7.49 -5.15 5.24
N PRO A 222 7.71 -5.47 3.94
CA PRO A 222 7.31 -6.75 3.37
C PRO A 222 8.18 -7.88 3.90
N THR A 223 7.53 -8.95 4.34
CA THR A 223 8.21 -10.12 4.90
C THR A 223 7.77 -11.39 4.17
N PHE A 224 8.72 -12.31 4.04
CA PHE A 224 8.51 -13.64 3.47
C PHE A 224 8.82 -14.68 4.52
N LEU A 225 7.91 -15.63 4.69
CA LEU A 225 8.09 -16.78 5.57
C LEU A 225 7.78 -18.05 4.78
N ARG A 226 8.82 -18.80 4.42
CA ARG A 226 8.69 -20.03 3.67
C ARG A 226 9.69 -21.05 4.16
N ASP A 227 9.25 -22.30 4.35
CA ASP A 227 10.09 -23.41 4.80
C ASP A 227 10.91 -23.09 6.06
N GLY A 228 10.30 -22.33 7.00
CA GLY A 228 10.95 -21.85 8.21
C GLY A 228 11.93 -20.70 8.03
N LYS A 229 12.21 -20.26 6.79
CA LYS A 229 13.09 -19.13 6.51
C LYS A 229 12.30 -17.83 6.48
N PHE A 230 12.66 -16.90 7.35
CA PHE A 230 12.17 -15.53 7.35
C PHE A 230 13.10 -14.62 6.55
N THR A 231 12.55 -13.73 5.73
CA THR A 231 13.34 -12.83 4.88
C THR A 231 12.65 -11.48 4.76
N VAL A 232 13.43 -10.40 4.89
CA VAL A 232 13.06 -9.01 4.59
C VAL A 232 13.98 -8.52 3.47
N ILE A 233 13.43 -7.91 2.42
CA ILE A 233 14.28 -7.43 1.32
C ILE A 233 13.96 -5.99 0.94
N TRP A 234 12.70 -5.61 0.93
CA TRP A 234 12.27 -4.31 0.46
C TRP A 234 11.52 -3.60 1.57
N THR A 235 12.07 -2.48 1.99
CA THR A 235 11.48 -1.69 3.07
C THR A 235 11.37 -0.25 2.64
N ARG A 236 10.33 0.40 3.07
CA ARG A 236 10.09 1.81 2.77
C ARG A 236 9.49 2.52 3.98
N MET A 237 9.81 3.80 4.10
CA MET A 237 9.15 4.69 5.03
C MET A 237 8.21 5.62 4.27
N ARG A 238 7.13 6.02 4.93
CA ARG A 238 6.16 6.99 4.43
C ARG A 238 6.01 8.12 5.43
N ALA A 239 5.77 9.32 4.91
CA ALA A 239 5.43 10.50 5.70
C ALA A 239 4.34 11.30 5.00
N GLY A 240 3.39 11.82 5.76
CA GLY A 240 2.38 12.74 5.24
C GLY A 240 2.97 14.11 4.97
N LYS A 241 2.24 14.97 4.27
CA LYS A 241 2.58 16.38 4.04
C LYS A 241 1.34 17.29 4.13
N LYS A 242 1.56 18.57 4.27
CA LYS A 242 0.49 19.61 4.27
C LYS A 242 -0.61 19.38 5.31
N GLY A 243 -0.22 18.99 6.53
CA GLY A 243 -1.18 18.77 7.62
C GLY A 243 -2.01 17.49 7.51
N ALA A 244 -1.68 16.58 6.59
CA ALA A 244 -2.34 15.28 6.51
C ALA A 244 -2.18 14.49 7.82
N ILE A 245 -3.25 13.81 8.25
CA ILE A 245 -3.23 12.94 9.43
C ILE A 245 -2.78 11.51 9.13
N VAL A 246 -2.73 11.15 7.83
CA VAL A 246 -2.26 9.87 7.31
C VAL A 246 -1.09 10.07 6.36
N ASP A 247 -0.23 9.08 6.25
CA ASP A 247 1.01 9.13 5.44
C ASP A 247 0.91 8.42 4.08
N ASN A 248 -0.28 7.93 3.74
CA ASN A 248 -0.48 7.21 2.49
C ASN A 248 -0.11 8.05 1.27
N ALA A 249 0.63 7.46 0.33
CA ALA A 249 0.96 8.10 -0.94
C ALA A 249 -0.30 8.61 -1.66
N GLY A 250 -1.40 7.81 -1.67
CA GLY A 250 -2.70 8.20 -2.20
C GLY A 250 -3.39 9.40 -1.53
N ALA A 251 -2.88 9.84 -0.39
CA ALA A 251 -3.27 11.08 0.26
C ALA A 251 -2.21 12.18 0.09
N GLY A 252 -1.29 12.01 -0.86
CA GLY A 252 -0.20 12.95 -1.14
C GLY A 252 1.04 12.75 -0.29
N GLY A 253 1.17 11.64 0.44
CA GLY A 253 2.36 11.32 1.24
C GLY A 253 3.61 11.06 0.40
N ILE A 254 4.76 11.14 1.05
CA ILE A 254 6.08 10.90 0.46
C ILE A 254 6.56 9.51 0.87
N VAL A 255 7.19 8.80 -0.07
CA VAL A 255 7.78 7.47 0.12
C VAL A 255 9.28 7.54 -0.11
N VAL A 256 10.05 6.90 0.78
CA VAL A 256 11.50 6.69 0.63
C VAL A 256 11.82 5.22 0.82
N ASN A 257 12.92 4.76 0.18
CA ASN A 257 13.45 3.42 0.42
C ASN A 257 14.34 3.40 1.67
N VAL A 258 14.22 2.33 2.42
CA VAL A 258 15.04 2.04 3.60
C VAL A 258 15.80 0.75 3.34
N ASP A 259 17.10 0.74 3.60
CA ASP A 259 17.91 -0.47 3.52
C ASP A 259 17.47 -1.47 4.58
N PRO A 260 17.07 -2.70 4.22
CA PRO A 260 16.50 -3.67 5.15
C PRO A 260 17.50 -4.22 6.18
N GLU A 261 18.80 -4.17 5.91
CA GLU A 261 19.83 -4.66 6.82
C GLU A 261 20.20 -3.60 7.86
N THR A 262 20.38 -2.37 7.40
CA THR A 262 20.90 -1.27 8.24
C THR A 262 19.81 -0.35 8.78
N GLY A 263 18.65 -0.26 8.13
CA GLY A 263 17.61 0.71 8.46
C GLY A 263 17.91 2.15 8.02
N VAL A 264 18.92 2.34 7.15
CA VAL A 264 19.30 3.65 6.61
C VAL A 264 18.42 3.98 5.40
N VAL A 265 17.93 5.21 5.31
CA VAL A 265 17.21 5.71 4.14
C VAL A 265 18.18 5.88 2.96
N THR A 266 17.87 5.24 1.83
CA THR A 266 18.77 5.13 0.67
C THR A 266 18.32 5.93 -0.54
N SER A 267 17.09 6.41 -0.59
CA SER A 267 16.54 7.17 -1.72
C SER A 267 16.10 8.57 -1.33
N ASP A 268 15.96 9.43 -2.32
CA ASP A 268 15.13 10.63 -2.23
C ASP A 268 13.66 10.25 -2.05
N GLY A 269 12.84 11.18 -1.62
CA GLY A 269 11.41 11.01 -1.50
C GLY A 269 10.72 11.11 -2.86
N ILE A 270 9.65 10.33 -3.05
CA ILE A 270 8.75 10.44 -4.19
C ILE A 270 7.30 10.50 -3.70
N ASP A 271 6.45 11.27 -4.36
CA ASP A 271 5.00 11.23 -4.16
C ASP A 271 4.27 10.48 -5.29
N GLU A 272 2.94 10.40 -5.22
CA GLU A 272 2.13 9.72 -6.28
C GLU A 272 2.22 10.39 -7.66
N SER A 273 2.58 11.67 -7.71
CA SER A 273 2.75 12.42 -8.96
C SER A 273 4.19 12.36 -9.48
N TYR A 274 5.06 11.55 -8.86
CA TYR A 274 6.49 11.41 -9.21
C TYR A 274 7.33 12.67 -9.02
N ASN A 275 6.87 13.59 -8.20
CA ASN A 275 7.75 14.65 -7.76
C ASN A 275 8.84 14.06 -6.87
N HIS A 276 10.08 14.47 -7.10
CA HIS A 276 11.24 14.08 -6.33
C HIS A 276 11.56 15.13 -5.28
N PHE A 277 11.93 14.66 -4.08
CA PHE A 277 12.24 15.50 -2.93
C PHE A 277 13.54 15.00 -2.28
N ASP A 278 14.57 15.83 -2.19
CA ASP A 278 15.77 15.54 -1.40
C ASP A 278 15.51 15.67 0.11
N ARG A 279 14.48 16.46 0.45
CA ARG A 279 14.02 16.74 1.81
C ARG A 279 12.50 16.85 1.90
N HIS A 280 11.97 16.67 3.08
CA HIS A 280 10.53 16.83 3.32
C HIS A 280 10.11 18.29 3.09
N PRO A 281 9.09 18.57 2.26
CA PRO A 281 8.76 19.93 1.85
C PRO A 281 8.27 20.84 3.00
N ASP A 282 7.67 20.25 4.03
CA ASP A 282 7.15 21.04 5.14
C ASP A 282 8.17 21.20 6.28
N SER A 283 8.89 20.14 6.65
CA SER A 283 9.86 20.17 7.76
C SER A 283 11.28 20.51 7.33
N GLY A 284 11.61 20.40 6.03
CA GLY A 284 12.97 20.54 5.52
C GLY A 284 13.91 19.38 5.89
N PHE A 285 13.37 18.32 6.50
CA PHE A 285 14.16 17.18 6.96
C PHE A 285 14.77 16.42 5.76
N VAL A 286 16.08 16.19 5.79
CA VAL A 286 16.82 15.49 4.72
C VAL A 286 16.58 13.99 4.82
N PHE A 287 16.22 13.35 3.72
CA PHE A 287 15.84 11.94 3.68
C PHE A 287 17.04 11.01 3.72
N LYS A 288 17.90 11.09 2.70
CA LYS A 288 19.04 10.20 2.50
C LYS A 288 20.02 10.20 3.66
N GLY A 289 20.41 9.01 4.09
CA GLY A 289 21.38 8.84 5.18
C GLY A 289 20.73 8.85 6.58
N TRP A 290 19.43 9.15 6.70
CA TRP A 290 18.76 9.07 8.00
C TRP A 290 18.62 7.63 8.46
N GLN A 291 18.95 7.39 9.73
CA GLN A 291 18.82 6.09 10.39
C GLN A 291 17.44 5.96 11.02
N VAL A 292 16.67 4.97 10.61
CA VAL A 292 15.39 4.63 11.27
C VAL A 292 15.70 4.22 12.73
N PRO A 293 15.07 4.87 13.72
CA PRO A 293 15.33 4.55 15.12
C PRO A 293 14.93 3.12 15.46
N ARG A 294 15.62 2.49 16.39
CA ARG A 294 15.30 1.16 16.93
C ARG A 294 15.07 0.11 15.84
N TRP A 295 15.88 0.16 14.75
CA TRP A 295 15.70 -0.70 13.58
C TRP A 295 15.76 -2.19 13.89
N LYS A 296 16.76 -2.60 14.70
CA LYS A 296 16.90 -4.00 15.11
C LYS A 296 15.66 -4.50 15.86
N GLU A 297 15.10 -3.69 16.76
CA GLU A 297 13.87 -4.02 17.48
C GLU A 297 12.68 -4.19 16.51
N LEU A 298 12.59 -3.35 15.46
CA LEU A 298 11.56 -3.52 14.44
C LEU A 298 11.70 -4.87 13.74
N LEU A 299 12.90 -5.25 13.32
CA LEU A 299 13.14 -6.53 12.65
C LEU A 299 12.77 -7.73 13.55
N GLU A 300 13.16 -7.69 14.81
CA GLU A 300 12.80 -8.73 15.80
C GLU A 300 11.28 -8.78 16.02
N THR A 301 10.64 -7.62 16.11
CA THR A 301 9.19 -7.52 16.32
C THR A 301 8.41 -8.07 15.15
N VAL A 302 8.79 -7.71 13.91
CA VAL A 302 8.08 -8.17 12.72
C VAL A 302 8.30 -9.66 12.44
N GLU A 303 9.52 -10.17 12.71
CA GLU A 303 9.78 -11.60 12.59
C GLU A 303 8.91 -12.40 13.57
N LYS A 304 8.85 -11.97 14.82
CA LYS A 304 8.01 -12.60 15.85
C LYS A 304 6.53 -12.54 15.49
N LEU A 305 6.01 -11.38 15.05
CA LEU A 305 4.64 -11.22 14.58
C LEU A 305 4.33 -12.20 13.44
N HIS A 306 5.19 -12.26 12.42
CA HIS A 306 4.94 -13.11 11.26
C HIS A 306 4.99 -14.59 11.64
N ARG A 307 6.01 -15.04 12.39
CA ARG A 307 6.17 -16.46 12.76
C ARG A 307 5.11 -16.96 13.72
N GLU A 308 4.85 -16.21 14.79
CA GLU A 308 4.02 -16.69 15.89
C GLU A 308 2.52 -16.50 15.65
N VAL A 309 2.14 -15.44 14.92
CA VAL A 309 0.73 -15.09 14.72
C VAL A 309 0.25 -15.43 13.32
N PHE A 310 1.04 -15.09 12.31
CA PHE A 310 0.65 -15.19 10.90
C PHE A 310 1.50 -16.18 10.10
N GLY A 311 2.06 -17.19 10.75
CA GLY A 311 2.98 -18.16 10.16
C GLY A 311 2.44 -19.00 8.99
N LYS A 312 1.13 -18.96 8.74
CA LYS A 312 0.48 -19.59 7.58
C LYS A 312 0.58 -18.76 6.30
N HIS A 313 0.98 -17.50 6.40
CA HIS A 313 1.08 -16.59 5.26
C HIS A 313 2.51 -16.55 4.74
N ILE A 314 2.71 -16.84 3.46
CA ILE A 314 4.05 -16.79 2.83
C ILE A 314 4.55 -15.36 2.72
N TYR A 315 3.65 -14.41 2.50
CA TYR A 315 3.96 -13.01 2.25
C TYR A 315 2.96 -12.10 2.95
N VAL A 316 3.48 -11.17 3.75
CA VAL A 316 2.70 -10.05 4.30
C VAL A 316 3.55 -8.79 4.30
N ALA A 317 2.97 -7.69 3.88
CA ALA A 317 3.56 -6.37 4.02
C ALA A 317 2.92 -5.66 5.21
N TRP A 318 3.72 -5.41 6.22
CA TRP A 318 3.29 -4.81 7.50
C TRP A 318 3.49 -3.31 7.50
N ASP A 319 2.59 -2.58 8.12
CA ASP A 319 2.76 -1.17 8.45
C ASP A 319 3.01 -1.04 9.95
N PHE A 320 4.14 -0.44 10.31
CA PHE A 320 4.54 -0.19 11.69
C PHE A 320 4.70 1.30 11.96
N ALA A 321 4.34 1.72 13.16
CA ALA A 321 4.65 3.03 13.72
C ALA A 321 5.55 2.88 14.95
N LEU A 322 6.40 3.86 15.20
CA LEU A 322 7.20 3.93 16.42
C LEU A 322 6.55 4.89 17.41
N THR A 323 6.28 4.38 18.61
CA THR A 323 5.86 5.14 19.78
C THR A 323 7.01 5.21 20.80
N ASP A 324 6.86 5.97 21.87
CA ASP A 324 7.84 6.01 22.95
C ASP A 324 8.01 4.62 23.61
N ASP A 325 6.93 3.81 23.63
CA ASP A 325 6.91 2.44 24.17
C ASP A 325 7.38 1.36 23.17
N GLY A 326 7.85 1.77 21.98
CA GLY A 326 8.36 0.88 20.95
C GLY A 326 7.49 0.77 19.71
N TRP A 327 7.87 -0.17 18.85
CA TRP A 327 7.17 -0.43 17.61
C TRP A 327 5.80 -1.04 17.83
N VAL A 328 4.80 -0.54 17.10
CA VAL A 328 3.43 -1.04 17.09
C VAL A 328 2.98 -1.33 15.67
N VAL A 329 2.33 -2.48 15.45
CA VAL A 329 1.76 -2.79 14.14
C VAL A 329 0.45 -2.01 13.94
N ILE A 330 0.25 -1.52 12.71
CA ILE A 330 -0.97 -0.84 12.30
C ILE A 330 -1.87 -1.78 11.52
N GLU A 331 -1.31 -2.41 10.49
CA GLU A 331 -2.03 -3.34 9.60
C GLU A 331 -1.07 -4.25 8.86
N GLY A 332 -1.61 -5.35 8.32
CA GLY A 332 -0.97 -6.17 7.31
C GLY A 332 -1.71 -6.08 5.99
N ASN A 333 -1.02 -6.29 4.87
CA ASN A 333 -1.63 -6.32 3.55
C ASN A 333 -0.77 -7.07 2.52
N TRP A 334 -1.33 -7.37 1.35
CA TRP A 334 -0.55 -7.82 0.20
C TRP A 334 0.09 -6.62 -0.51
N GLY A 335 0.97 -5.92 0.19
CA GLY A 335 1.55 -4.66 -0.22
C GLY A 335 2.12 -4.65 -1.64
N GLN A 336 1.96 -3.54 -2.31
CA GLN A 336 2.55 -3.28 -3.62
C GLN A 336 4.06 -3.15 -3.51
N LEU A 337 4.78 -3.66 -4.51
CA LEU A 337 6.22 -3.47 -4.68
C LEU A 337 6.54 -2.29 -5.63
N LEU A 338 5.56 -1.46 -5.91
CA LEU A 338 5.62 -0.35 -6.85
C LEU A 338 6.60 0.74 -6.38
N GLY A 339 6.41 1.25 -5.16
CA GLY A 339 7.16 2.41 -4.67
C GLY A 339 8.66 2.22 -4.64
N GLN A 340 9.15 1.08 -4.17
CA GLN A 340 10.59 0.80 -4.13
C GLN A 340 11.19 0.59 -5.52
N GLN A 341 10.47 -0.09 -6.43
CA GLN A 341 10.94 -0.26 -7.80
C GLN A 341 10.99 1.08 -8.55
N THR A 342 10.01 1.93 -8.32
CA THR A 342 10.00 3.28 -8.89
C THR A 342 11.11 4.15 -8.33
N ALA A 343 11.30 4.16 -7.02
CA ALA A 343 12.34 4.97 -6.38
C ALA A 343 13.76 4.52 -6.74
N SER A 344 13.99 3.21 -6.90
CA SER A 344 15.30 2.66 -7.26
C SER A 344 15.51 2.49 -8.76
N GLN A 345 14.44 2.45 -9.55
CA GLN A 345 14.44 2.06 -10.97
C GLN A 345 15.04 0.67 -11.23
N VAL A 346 14.93 -0.23 -10.22
CA VAL A 346 15.42 -1.62 -10.25
C VAL A 346 14.25 -2.59 -10.10
N GLY A 347 14.14 -3.54 -11.03
CA GLY A 347 13.14 -4.59 -10.99
C GLY A 347 13.42 -5.62 -9.90
N VAL A 348 12.36 -6.21 -9.33
CA VAL A 348 12.45 -7.17 -8.22
C VAL A 348 11.76 -8.51 -8.54
N ARG A 349 11.28 -8.69 -9.76
CA ARG A 349 10.46 -9.83 -10.17
C ARG A 349 11.09 -11.19 -9.85
N LYS A 350 12.31 -11.42 -10.31
CA LYS A 350 13.00 -12.70 -10.09
C LYS A 350 13.07 -13.02 -8.60
N LYS A 351 13.52 -12.05 -7.80
CA LYS A 351 13.67 -12.24 -6.36
C LYS A 351 12.35 -12.46 -5.64
N PHE A 352 11.29 -11.76 -6.06
CA PHE A 352 9.96 -11.96 -5.50
C PHE A 352 9.46 -13.38 -5.75
N HIS A 353 9.53 -13.86 -7.01
CA HIS A 353 9.07 -15.20 -7.38
C HIS A 353 9.87 -16.32 -6.69
N GLU A 354 11.20 -16.16 -6.54
CA GLU A 354 12.03 -17.09 -5.76
C GLU A 354 11.56 -17.19 -4.29
N LEU A 355 11.28 -16.05 -3.66
CA LEU A 355 10.88 -16.01 -2.25
C LEU A 355 9.50 -16.61 -1.99
N VAL A 356 8.54 -16.36 -2.87
CA VAL A 356 7.19 -16.95 -2.74
C VAL A 356 7.10 -18.36 -3.28
N GLY A 357 8.13 -18.83 -4.00
CA GLY A 357 8.21 -20.20 -4.50
C GLY A 357 7.35 -20.50 -5.71
N ASP A 358 7.24 -19.52 -6.60
CA ASP A 358 6.49 -19.66 -7.86
C ASP A 358 7.41 -19.97 -9.06
N ILE A 359 8.70 -20.20 -8.82
CA ILE A 359 9.73 -20.62 -9.81
C ILE A 359 10.31 -21.97 -9.40
#